data_34e13ea065b211379eb055b663cee35d
#
_entry.id   34e13ea065b211379eb055b663cee35d
#
_cell.length_a   1.000
_cell.length_b   1.000
_cell.length_c   1.000
_cell.angle_alpha   90.00
_cell.angle_beta   90.00
_cell.angle_gamma   90.00
#
_symmetry.space_group_name_H-M   'P 1'
#
loop_
_entity.id
_entity.type
_entity.pdbx_description
1 polymer ?
#
loop_
_entity_poly.entity_id
_entity_poly.type
_entity_poly.pdbx_seq_one_letter_code
_entity_poly.pdbx_strand_id
1 'polypeptide(L)'
;ICEGLVGSEMCIRDRSDWLVKKGVKRQDAQKYITSLFVALSEDAVVNSKKQLKYLVKESQTPKGLNEQGLKLMRSKGVYNSVVKTLNDIHKRLSK
;
A
#
# COMPACT_ATOMS: atom_id res chain seq x y z
N ILE A 1 14.28 -3.31 10.60
CA ILE A 1 13.65 -4.57 10.20
C ILE A 1 13.32 -4.52 8.72
N CYS A 2 14.23 -5.03 7.91
CA CYS A 2 14.00 -5.08 6.46
C CYS A 2 12.77 -5.92 6.13
N GLU A 3 12.47 -6.86 7.00
CA GLU A 3 11.29 -7.71 6.89
C GLU A 3 10.00 -6.93 7.10
N GLY A 4 10.08 -5.69 7.58
CA GLY A 4 8.94 -4.78 7.59
C GLY A 4 8.45 -4.50 6.19
N LEU A 5 9.24 -4.87 5.19
CA LEU A 5 8.86 -4.82 3.79
C LEU A 5 8.03 -6.02 3.36
N VAL A 6 7.79 -6.96 4.26
CA VAL A 6 6.90 -8.09 3.99
C VAL A 6 5.57 -7.55 3.47
N GLY A 7 5.18 -8.03 2.32
CA GLY A 7 3.95 -7.60 1.67
C GLY A 7 4.10 -6.46 0.69
N SER A 8 5.18 -5.68 0.72
CA SER A 8 5.35 -4.57 -0.22
C SER A 8 5.47 -5.06 -1.66
N GLU A 9 6.32 -6.05 -1.90
CA GLU A 9 6.47 -6.63 -3.21
C GLU A 9 5.20 -7.36 -3.65
N MET A 10 4.53 -8.01 -2.71
CA MET A 10 3.25 -8.67 -2.97
C MET A 10 2.17 -7.65 -3.34
N CYS A 11 2.17 -6.48 -2.72
CA CYS A 11 1.26 -5.40 -3.09
C CYS A 11 1.48 -4.93 -4.52
N ILE A 12 2.75 -4.81 -4.91
CA ILE A 12 3.10 -4.43 -6.29
C ILE A 12 2.63 -5.53 -7.24
N ARG A 13 2.91 -6.78 -6.92
CA ARG A 13 2.52 -7.93 -7.72
C ARG A 13 1.00 -8.03 -7.85
N ASP A 14 0.27 -7.95 -6.74
CA ASP A 14 -1.19 -8.08 -6.74
C ASP A 14 -1.86 -7.05 -7.65
N ARG A 15 -1.42 -5.80 -7.57
CA ARG A 15 -1.98 -4.73 -8.39
C ARG A 15 -1.60 -4.89 -9.86
N SER A 16 -0.36 -5.30 -10.12
CA SER A 16 0.10 -5.59 -11.49
C SER A 16 -0.70 -6.74 -12.10
N ASP A 17 -0.90 -7.82 -11.34
CA ASP A 17 -1.67 -8.97 -11.79
C ASP A 17 -3.12 -8.61 -12.10
N TRP A 18 -3.70 -7.74 -11.28
CA TRP A 18 -5.07 -7.26 -11.52
C TRP A 18 -5.16 -6.50 -12.83
N LEU A 19 -4.20 -5.63 -13.12
CA LEU A 19 -4.16 -4.89 -14.38
C LEU A 19 -4.02 -5.83 -15.58
N VAL A 20 -3.19 -6.86 -15.46
CA VAL A 20 -3.02 -7.86 -16.51
C VAL A 20 -4.36 -8.55 -16.80
N LYS A 21 -5.11 -8.90 -15.76
CA LYS A 21 -6.44 -9.49 -15.93
C LYS A 21 -7.40 -8.55 -16.63
N LYS A 22 -7.19 -7.25 -16.53
CA LYS A 22 -8.00 -6.23 -17.19
C LYS A 22 -7.52 -5.90 -18.60
N GLY A 23 -6.50 -6.58 -19.10
CA GLY A 23 -6.04 -6.44 -20.47
C GLY A 23 -4.77 -5.61 -20.66
N VAL A 24 -4.12 -5.19 -19.58
CA VAL A 24 -2.85 -4.47 -19.66
C VAL A 24 -1.71 -5.46 -19.83
N LYS A 25 -0.77 -5.16 -20.72
CA LYS A 25 0.41 -5.99 -20.91
C LYS A 25 1.21 -6.08 -19.60
N ARG A 26 1.75 -7.26 -19.32
CA ARG A 26 2.51 -7.50 -18.08
C ARG A 26 3.60 -6.46 -17.85
N GLN A 27 4.40 -6.17 -18.84
CA GLN A 27 5.50 -5.24 -18.75
C GLN A 27 5.03 -3.82 -18.39
N ASP A 28 3.95 -3.37 -19.03
CA ASP A 28 3.37 -2.05 -18.77
C ASP A 28 2.73 -1.98 -17.39
N ALA A 29 2.05 -3.05 -16.98
CA ALA A 29 1.42 -3.13 -15.66
C ALA A 29 2.46 -3.02 -14.55
N GLN A 30 3.55 -3.79 -14.64
CA GLN A 30 4.62 -3.77 -13.66
C GLN A 30 5.30 -2.39 -13.60
N LYS A 31 5.58 -1.80 -14.76
CA LYS A 31 6.21 -0.48 -14.83
C LYS A 31 5.33 0.59 -14.20
N TYR A 32 4.04 0.57 -14.51
CA TYR A 32 3.09 1.54 -13.96
C TYR A 32 3.00 1.44 -12.43
N ILE A 33 2.75 0.25 -11.92
CA ILE A 33 2.58 0.05 -10.48
C ILE A 33 3.88 0.34 -9.73
N THR A 34 5.02 -0.11 -10.23
CA THR A 34 6.31 0.17 -9.61
C THR A 34 6.58 1.67 -9.54
N SER A 35 6.33 2.39 -10.64
CA SER A 35 6.51 3.84 -10.69
C SER A 35 5.57 4.56 -9.72
N LEU A 36 4.34 4.07 -9.58
CA LEU A 36 3.37 4.62 -8.64
C LEU A 36 3.86 4.50 -7.19
N PHE A 37 4.37 3.34 -6.81
CA PHE A 37 4.90 3.14 -5.46
C PHE A 37 6.12 4.00 -5.18
N VAL A 38 7.00 4.18 -6.17
CA VAL A 38 8.14 5.10 -6.05
C VAL A 38 7.65 6.52 -5.79
N ALA A 39 6.70 7.00 -6.59
CA ALA A 39 6.17 8.35 -6.45
C ALA A 39 5.52 8.57 -5.08
N LEU A 40 4.74 7.61 -4.60
CA LEU A 40 4.09 7.68 -3.30
C LEU A 40 5.13 7.70 -2.17
N SER A 41 6.17 6.89 -2.29
CA SER A 41 7.24 6.84 -1.29
C SER A 41 8.05 8.13 -1.26
N GLU A 42 8.35 8.70 -2.41
CA GLU A 42 9.05 9.98 -2.49
C GLU A 42 8.24 11.11 -1.89
N ASP A 43 6.94 11.15 -2.16
CA ASP A 43 6.04 12.13 -1.56
C ASP A 43 6.05 12.04 -0.03
N ALA A 44 6.01 10.83 0.49
CA ALA A 44 6.06 10.60 1.93
C ALA A 44 7.41 11.06 2.53
N VAL A 45 8.51 10.83 1.84
CA VAL A 45 9.85 11.28 2.28
C VAL A 45 9.94 12.81 2.31
N VAL A 46 9.48 13.46 1.25
CA VAL A 46 9.50 14.94 1.16
C VAL A 46 8.67 15.57 2.28
N ASN A 47 7.57 14.94 2.63
CA ASN A 47 6.66 15.41 3.68
C ASN A 47 6.89 14.70 5.02
N SER A 48 8.10 14.21 5.27
CA SER A 48 8.40 13.38 6.44
C SER A 48 8.22 14.08 7.79
N LYS A 49 8.18 15.40 7.81
CA LYS A 49 7.91 16.17 9.03
C LYS A 49 6.42 16.14 9.41
N LYS A 50 5.55 15.80 8.48
CA LYS A 50 4.13 15.65 8.74
C LYS A 50 3.84 14.20 9.10
N GLN A 51 2.82 14.00 9.93
CA GLN A 51 2.36 12.65 10.22
C GLN A 51 1.71 12.06 8.96
N LEU A 52 1.94 10.78 8.71
CA LEU A 52 1.43 10.11 7.52
C LEU A 52 -0.10 10.17 7.41
N LYS A 53 -0.79 10.25 8.54
CA LYS A 53 -2.26 10.39 8.53
C LYS A 53 -2.74 11.60 7.75
N TYR A 54 -1.96 12.67 7.72
CA TYR A 54 -2.32 13.86 6.94
C TYR A 54 -2.17 13.61 5.45
N LEU A 55 -1.14 12.86 5.05
CA LEU A 55 -0.97 12.48 3.66
C LEU A 55 -2.12 11.60 3.19
N VAL A 56 -2.55 10.67 4.02
CA VAL A 56 -3.71 9.82 3.72
C VAL A 56 -4.96 10.68 3.54
N LYS A 57 -5.17 11.63 4.44
CA LYS A 57 -6.32 12.54 4.35
C LYS A 57 -6.28 13.40 3.09
N GLU A 58 -5.11 13.97 2.78
CA GLU A 58 -4.95 14.82 1.60
C GLU A 58 -5.15 14.06 0.29
N SER A 59 -4.89 12.76 0.28
CA SER A 59 -5.06 11.93 -0.92
C SER A 59 -6.53 11.61 -1.21
N GLN A 60 -7.43 11.94 -0.30
CA GLN A 60 -8.84 11.63 -0.43
C GLN A 60 -9.64 12.87 -0.83
N THR A 61 -10.49 12.71 -1.83
CA THR A 61 -11.51 13.71 -2.18
C THR A 61 -12.83 13.21 -1.60
N PRO A 62 -13.60 14.07 -0.93
CA PRO A 62 -14.91 13.68 -0.43
C PRO A 62 -15.74 13.02 -1.53
N LYS A 63 -16.30 11.84 -1.25
CA LYS A 63 -17.04 11.01 -2.21
C LYS A 63 -16.20 10.53 -3.40
N GLY A 64 -14.87 10.64 -3.31
CA GLY A 64 -13.96 10.18 -4.35
C GLY A 64 -13.64 8.69 -4.24
N LEU A 65 -12.92 8.20 -5.25
CA LEU A 65 -12.56 6.78 -5.34
C LEU A 65 -11.60 6.35 -4.22
N ASN A 66 -10.64 7.20 -3.86
CA ASN A 66 -9.69 6.88 -2.80
C ASN A 66 -10.37 6.75 -1.44
N GLU A 67 -11.31 7.66 -1.15
CA GLU A 67 -12.09 7.56 0.08
C GLU A 67 -12.91 6.28 0.11
N GLN A 68 -13.56 5.95 -1.00
CA GLN A 68 -14.32 4.70 -1.12
C GLN A 68 -13.43 3.48 -0.91
N GLY A 69 -12.28 3.44 -1.57
CA GLY A 69 -11.33 2.35 -1.44
C GLY A 69 -10.84 2.17 -0.01
N LEU A 70 -10.48 3.26 0.66
CA LEU A 70 -10.01 3.22 2.04
C LEU A 70 -11.08 2.66 2.98
N LYS A 71 -12.33 3.10 2.83
CA LYS A 71 -13.44 2.60 3.63
C LYS A 71 -13.68 1.11 3.41
N LEU A 72 -13.63 0.66 2.16
CA LEU A 72 -13.79 -0.76 1.83
C LEU A 72 -12.68 -1.59 2.44
N MET A 73 -11.44 -1.16 2.33
CA MET A 73 -10.30 -1.89 2.89
C MET A 73 -10.39 -1.99 4.41
N ARG A 74 -10.81 -0.91 5.07
CA ARG A 74 -11.03 -0.93 6.52
C ARG A 74 -12.12 -1.91 6.91
N SER A 75 -13.24 -1.89 6.19
CA SER A 75 -14.36 -2.77 6.48
C SER A 75 -14.02 -4.23 6.30
N LYS A 76 -13.09 -4.53 5.39
CA LYS A 76 -12.61 -5.90 5.12
C LYS A 76 -11.45 -6.31 6.01
N GLY A 77 -11.00 -5.45 6.92
CA GLY A 77 -9.95 -5.78 7.86
C GLY A 77 -8.54 -5.80 7.28
N VAL A 78 -8.29 -5.18 6.14
CA VAL A 78 -6.98 -5.19 5.49
C VAL A 78 -5.91 -4.60 6.40
N TYR A 79 -6.17 -3.44 6.99
CA TYR A 79 -5.19 -2.77 7.86
C TYR A 79 -4.98 -3.53 9.16
N ASN A 80 -6.03 -4.08 9.73
CA ASN A 80 -5.93 -4.90 10.92
C ASN A 80 -5.11 -6.17 10.66
N SER A 81 -5.26 -6.76 9.47
CA SER A 81 -4.48 -7.92 9.08
C SER A 81 -2.99 -7.60 8.98
N VAL A 82 -2.64 -6.43 8.46
CA VAL A 82 -1.24 -5.98 8.39
C VAL A 82 -0.66 -5.83 9.80
N VAL A 83 -1.36 -5.14 10.69
CA VAL A 83 -0.92 -4.95 12.07
C VAL A 83 -0.74 -6.29 12.78
N LYS A 84 -1.70 -7.19 12.62
CA LYS A 84 -1.64 -8.52 13.22
C LYS A 84 -0.44 -9.32 12.71
N THR A 85 -0.18 -9.26 11.41
CA THR A 85 0.96 -9.92 10.80
C THR A 85 2.28 -9.38 11.34
N LEU A 86 2.39 -8.06 11.44
CA LEU A 86 3.59 -7.43 11.99
C LEU A 86 3.80 -7.81 13.46
N ASN A 87 2.74 -7.88 14.24
CA ASN A 87 2.82 -8.31 15.63
C ASN A 87 3.31 -9.76 15.73
N ASP A 88 2.83 -10.64 14.88
CA ASP A 88 3.25 -12.04 14.87
C ASP A 88 4.73 -12.18 14.51
N ILE A 89 5.21 -11.42 13.54
CA ILE A 89 6.62 -11.39 13.14
C ILE A 89 7.47 -10.86 14.29
N HIS A 90 7.06 -9.76 14.91
CA HIS A 90 7.76 -9.17 16.04
C HIS A 90 7.89 -10.16 17.18
N LYS A 91 6.83 -10.88 17.48
CA LYS A 91 6.82 -11.90 18.53
C LYS A 91 7.84 -13.00 18.25
N ARG A 92 7.96 -13.43 16.99
CA ARG A 92 8.95 -14.42 16.58
C ARG A 92 10.37 -13.91 16.76
N LEU A 93 10.63 -12.65 16.40
CA LEU A 93 11.95 -12.03 16.50
C LEU A 93 12.38 -11.79 17.95
N SER A 94 11.43 -11.67 18.86
CA SER A 94 11.68 -11.37 20.29
C SER A 94 12.02 -12.62 21.11
N LYS A 95 11.97 -13.80 20.51
CA LYS A 95 12.31 -15.05 21.20
C LYS A 95 13.79 -15.34 21.21
#